data_01d51e8aa0edab12d67682907a0686eb
#
_entry.id   01d51e8aa0edab12d67682907a0686eb
#
_cell.length_a   1.000
_cell.length_b   1.000
_cell.length_c   1.000
_cell.angle_alpha   90.00
_cell.angle_beta   90.00
_cell.angle_gamma   90.00
#
_symmetry.space_group_name_H-M   'P 1'
#
loop_
_entity.id
_entity.type
_entity.pdbx_description
1 polymer ?
#
loop_
_entity_poly.entity_id
_entity_poly.type
_entity_poly.pdbx_seq_one_letter_code
_entity_poly.pdbx_strand_id
1 'polypeptide(L)'
;MKYKEFSIMKSKFPLYSNERFPGSERHEIFEGRTGNRNKSIEDGLVIFTTPEFHRTGKRSIHLAPKEWLWLKEEAERTWCKYYNKTPEDFVKRYYCNYL
;
A
#
# COMPACT_ATOMS: atom_id res chain seq x y z
N MET A 1 -16.38 -0.63 16.08
CA MET A 1 -16.07 0.66 15.46
C MET A 1 -15.37 0.40 14.13
N LYS A 2 -15.88 0.99 13.08
CA LYS A 2 -15.25 0.85 11.76
C LYS A 2 -14.13 1.87 11.62
N TYR A 3 -12.96 1.42 11.18
CA TYR A 3 -11.89 2.34 10.81
C TYR A 3 -12.32 3.11 9.57
N LYS A 4 -12.08 4.42 9.60
CA LYS A 4 -12.30 5.24 8.42
C LYS A 4 -11.24 4.87 7.39
N GLU A 5 -11.66 4.47 6.21
CA GLU A 5 -10.73 4.20 5.12
C GLU A 5 -10.14 5.51 4.62
N PHE A 6 -8.81 5.56 4.53
CA PHE A 6 -8.13 6.68 3.92
C PHE A 6 -6.81 6.20 3.32
N SER A 7 -6.31 6.97 2.36
CA SER A 7 -5.03 6.68 1.72
C SER A 7 -4.23 7.97 1.59
N ILE A 8 -2.94 7.90 1.91
CA ILE A 8 -2.02 9.01 1.68
C ILE A 8 -1.33 8.89 0.31
N MET A 9 -1.61 7.79 -0.41
CA MET A 9 -1.03 7.56 -1.73
C MET A 9 -1.69 8.46 -2.77
N LYS A 10 -0.93 8.82 -3.81
CA LYS A 10 -1.50 9.50 -4.97
C LYS A 10 -2.09 8.46 -5.90
N SER A 11 -3.25 8.75 -6.47
CA SER A 11 -3.85 7.88 -7.49
C SER A 11 -2.94 7.77 -8.70
N LYS A 12 -2.93 6.58 -9.32
CA LYS A 12 -2.14 6.31 -10.53
C LYS A 12 -3.01 5.52 -11.50
N PHE A 13 -3.86 6.23 -12.19
CA PHE A 13 -4.79 5.61 -13.14
C PHE A 13 -4.04 5.12 -14.40
N PRO A 14 -4.48 4.01 -14.99
CA PRO A 14 -5.61 3.15 -14.60
C PRO A 14 -5.27 2.10 -13.53
N LEU A 15 -4.06 2.11 -12.97
CA LEU A 15 -3.58 1.06 -12.07
C LEU A 15 -4.31 1.04 -10.74
N TYR A 16 -4.47 2.20 -10.10
CA TYR A 16 -5.14 2.27 -8.79
C TYR A 16 -5.59 3.68 -8.48
N SER A 17 -6.45 3.76 -7.46
CA SER A 17 -6.96 5.01 -6.92
C SER A 17 -6.65 5.10 -5.43
N ASN A 18 -6.57 6.31 -4.89
CA ASN A 18 -6.48 6.53 -3.45
C ASN A 18 -7.86 6.57 -2.78
N GLU A 19 -8.93 6.36 -3.53
CA GLU A 19 -10.30 6.30 -3.03
C GLU A 19 -11.01 5.07 -3.58
N ARG A 20 -11.93 4.53 -2.77
CA ARG A 20 -12.72 3.39 -3.19
C ARG A 20 -13.65 3.78 -4.33
N PHE A 21 -13.75 2.92 -5.34
CA PHE A 21 -14.66 3.09 -6.48
C PHE A 21 -15.45 1.78 -6.67
N PRO A 22 -16.59 1.81 -7.42
CA PRO A 22 -17.40 0.62 -7.62
C PRO A 22 -16.60 -0.55 -8.19
N GLY A 23 -16.66 -1.70 -7.51
CA GLY A 23 -15.92 -2.89 -7.91
C GLY A 23 -14.46 -2.91 -7.45
N SER A 24 -13.99 -1.86 -6.77
CA SER A 24 -12.61 -1.85 -6.29
C SER A 24 -12.41 -2.72 -5.06
N GLU A 25 -11.16 -3.19 -4.90
CA GLU A 25 -10.71 -3.90 -3.72
C GLU A 25 -9.59 -3.10 -3.06
N ARG A 26 -9.57 -3.10 -1.73
CA ARG A 26 -8.49 -2.44 -0.99
C ARG A 26 -7.28 -3.37 -0.91
N HIS A 27 -6.12 -2.83 -1.26
CA HIS A 27 -4.84 -3.51 -1.07
C HIS A 27 -4.06 -2.77 0.01
N GLU A 28 -3.72 -3.47 1.09
CA GLU A 28 -2.80 -2.99 2.11
C GLU A 28 -1.38 -3.22 1.57
N ILE A 29 -0.64 -2.13 1.34
CA ILE A 29 0.65 -2.21 0.63
C ILE A 29 1.67 -3.04 1.42
N PHE A 30 1.69 -2.87 2.75
CA PHE A 30 2.55 -3.66 3.62
C PHE A 30 1.69 -4.63 4.40
N GLU A 31 2.06 -5.90 4.34
CA GLU A 31 1.36 -6.97 5.03
C GLU A 31 2.39 -7.99 5.51
N GLY A 32 2.00 -8.89 6.40
CA GLY A 32 2.90 -9.90 6.91
C GLY A 32 2.69 -10.20 8.38
N ARG A 33 3.59 -11.02 8.93
CA ARG A 33 3.46 -11.62 10.26
C ARG A 33 3.62 -10.64 11.43
N THR A 34 4.14 -9.45 11.18
CA THR A 34 4.47 -8.47 12.21
C THR A 34 3.36 -7.45 12.44
N GLY A 35 2.16 -7.72 11.94
CA GLY A 35 1.03 -6.79 12.06
C GLY A 35 1.11 -5.64 11.08
N ASN A 36 1.91 -5.74 10.04
CA ASN A 36 2.10 -4.68 9.06
C ASN A 36 0.81 -4.31 8.33
N ARG A 37 -0.08 -5.27 8.14
CA ARG A 37 -1.37 -5.00 7.51
C ARG A 37 -2.15 -3.93 8.26
N ASN A 38 -2.27 -4.05 9.57
CA ASN A 38 -2.97 -3.07 10.39
C ASN A 38 -2.25 -1.73 10.40
N LYS A 39 -0.93 -1.74 10.45
CA LYS A 39 -0.12 -0.52 10.38
C LYS A 39 -0.32 0.19 9.05
N SER A 40 -0.37 -0.58 7.95
CA SER A 40 -0.62 -0.05 6.62
C SER A 40 -1.97 0.66 6.55
N ILE A 41 -3.01 0.06 7.14
CA ILE A 41 -4.34 0.65 7.22
C ILE A 41 -4.31 1.93 8.06
N GLU A 42 -3.71 1.88 9.24
CA GLU A 42 -3.61 3.04 10.15
C GLU A 42 -2.87 4.21 9.51
N ASP A 43 -1.83 3.92 8.77
CA ASP A 43 -0.98 4.95 8.17
C ASP A 43 -1.49 5.44 6.82
N GLY A 44 -2.55 4.81 6.28
CA GLY A 44 -3.07 5.18 4.98
C GLY A 44 -2.23 4.66 3.81
N LEU A 45 -1.42 3.62 4.04
CA LEU A 45 -0.64 2.97 2.99
C LEU A 45 -1.47 1.87 2.34
N VAL A 46 -2.57 2.29 1.74
CA VAL A 46 -3.51 1.43 1.04
C VAL A 46 -3.83 2.05 -0.31
N ILE A 47 -4.19 1.22 -1.26
CA ILE A 47 -4.70 1.65 -2.56
C ILE A 47 -5.96 0.85 -2.87
N PHE A 48 -6.76 1.37 -3.81
CA PHE A 48 -7.97 0.71 -4.29
C PHE A 48 -7.78 0.40 -5.76
N THR A 49 -7.99 -0.85 -6.13
CA THR A 49 -7.72 -1.30 -7.49
C THR A 49 -8.72 -2.39 -7.88
N THR A 50 -8.72 -2.76 -9.16
CA THR A 50 -9.60 -3.82 -9.64
C THR A 50 -9.13 -5.18 -9.14
N PRO A 51 -10.03 -6.18 -9.04
CA PRO A 51 -9.62 -7.54 -8.69
C PRO A 51 -8.53 -8.07 -9.63
N GLU A 52 -8.58 -7.71 -10.91
CA GLU A 52 -7.58 -8.13 -11.88
C GLU A 52 -6.18 -7.64 -11.52
N PHE A 53 -6.02 -6.36 -11.23
CA PHE A 53 -4.72 -5.83 -10.82
C PHE A 53 -4.33 -6.27 -9.41
N HIS A 54 -5.32 -6.52 -8.54
CA HIS A 54 -5.04 -6.87 -7.15
C HIS A 54 -4.60 -8.33 -7.02
N ARG A 55 -5.32 -9.29 -7.59
CA ARG A 55 -5.05 -10.71 -7.32
C ARG A 55 -5.35 -11.72 -8.42
N THR A 56 -6.24 -11.45 -9.36
CA THR A 56 -6.66 -12.47 -10.34
C THR A 56 -5.88 -12.48 -11.64
N GLY A 57 -5.34 -11.35 -12.06
CA GLY A 57 -4.53 -11.26 -13.27
C GLY A 57 -3.14 -11.82 -13.07
N LYS A 58 -2.55 -12.35 -14.13
CA LYS A 58 -1.19 -12.94 -14.08
C LYS A 58 -0.13 -11.95 -13.62
N ARG A 59 -0.33 -10.66 -13.90
CA ARG A 59 0.59 -9.59 -13.50
C ARG A 59 0.05 -8.77 -12.35
N SER A 60 -0.86 -9.34 -11.56
CA SER A 60 -1.44 -8.68 -10.40
C SER A 60 -0.43 -8.57 -9.26
N ILE A 61 -0.74 -7.71 -8.30
CA ILE A 61 0.11 -7.46 -7.14
C ILE A 61 0.42 -8.78 -6.39
N HIS A 62 -0.60 -9.62 -6.18
CA HIS A 62 -0.41 -10.85 -5.43
C HIS A 62 0.24 -11.98 -6.23
N LEU A 63 0.06 -12.03 -7.55
CA LEU A 63 0.64 -13.09 -8.39
C LEU A 63 2.02 -12.71 -8.97
N ALA A 64 2.31 -11.44 -9.08
CA ALA A 64 3.58 -10.96 -9.61
C ALA A 64 4.19 -9.87 -8.71
N PRO A 65 4.47 -10.19 -7.43
CA PRO A 65 4.89 -9.17 -6.47
C PRO A 65 6.19 -8.46 -6.84
N LYS A 66 7.08 -9.11 -7.57
CA LYS A 66 8.33 -8.47 -8.01
C LYS A 66 8.09 -7.35 -9.01
N GLU A 67 7.05 -7.47 -9.84
CA GLU A 67 6.69 -6.43 -10.80
C GLU A 67 6.07 -5.20 -10.11
N TRP A 68 5.63 -5.36 -8.86
CA TRP A 68 4.99 -4.29 -8.10
C TRP A 68 5.87 -3.78 -6.94
N LEU A 69 7.15 -4.15 -6.93
CA LEU A 69 8.07 -3.70 -5.89
C LEU A 69 8.17 -2.18 -5.82
N TRP A 70 8.08 -1.51 -6.97
CA TRP A 70 8.08 -0.05 -7.05
C TRP A 70 6.95 0.58 -6.20
N LEU A 71 5.82 -0.12 -6.03
CA LEU A 71 4.72 0.37 -5.20
C LEU A 71 5.14 0.45 -3.73
N LYS A 72 5.89 -0.52 -3.25
CA LYS A 72 6.41 -0.52 -1.87
C LYS A 72 7.44 0.58 -1.67
N GLU A 73 8.29 0.82 -2.66
CA GLU A 73 9.24 1.93 -2.64
C GLU A 73 8.51 3.26 -2.58
N GLU A 74 7.51 3.43 -3.43
CA GLU A 74 6.70 4.64 -3.46
C GLU A 74 5.96 4.86 -2.15
N ALA A 75 5.43 3.80 -1.57
CA ALA A 75 4.72 3.86 -0.29
C ALA A 75 5.65 4.27 0.85
N GLU A 76 6.87 3.76 0.89
CA GLU A 76 7.85 4.16 1.91
C GLU A 76 8.22 5.63 1.78
N ARG A 77 8.47 6.12 0.55
CA ARG A 77 8.75 7.54 0.31
C ARG A 77 7.58 8.42 0.74
N THR A 78 6.38 8.00 0.38
CA THR A 78 5.15 8.74 0.72
C THR A 78 4.97 8.81 2.23
N TRP A 79 5.18 7.69 2.93
CA TRP A 79 5.10 7.65 4.39
C TRP A 79 6.09 8.60 5.05
N CYS A 80 7.35 8.55 4.61
CA CYS A 80 8.40 9.42 5.16
C CYS A 80 8.05 10.89 4.96
N LYS A 81 7.58 11.25 3.77
CA LYS A 81 7.23 12.63 3.45
C LYS A 81 5.99 13.09 4.21
N TYR A 82 4.96 12.27 4.20
CA TYR A 82 3.67 12.63 4.82
C TYR A 82 3.78 12.81 6.33
N TYR A 83 4.48 11.89 6.99
CA TYR A 83 4.64 11.91 8.45
C TYR A 83 5.89 12.63 8.93
N ASN A 84 6.68 13.17 8.01
CA ASN A 84 7.95 13.85 8.32
C ASN A 84 8.89 12.92 9.12
N LYS A 85 9.11 11.74 8.59
CA LYS A 85 9.91 10.69 9.20
C LYS A 85 11.04 10.27 8.27
N THR A 86 11.97 9.48 8.81
CA THR A 86 13.12 8.97 8.07
C THR A 86 12.91 7.51 7.65
N PRO A 87 13.72 7.00 6.71
CA PRO A 87 13.72 5.56 6.41
C PRO A 87 14.02 4.69 7.63
N GLU A 88 14.86 5.16 8.55
CA GLU A 88 15.13 4.44 9.80
C GLU A 88 13.87 4.33 10.67
N ASP A 89 13.06 5.38 10.71
CA ASP A 89 11.78 5.34 11.41
C ASP A 89 10.82 4.34 10.76
N PHE A 90 10.85 4.27 9.42
CA PHE A 90 10.03 3.30 8.69
C PHE A 90 10.42 1.87 9.05
N VAL A 91 11.72 1.58 9.10
CA VAL A 91 12.22 0.25 9.48
C VAL A 91 11.79 -0.12 10.90
N LYS A 92 11.81 0.83 11.83
CA LYS A 92 11.37 0.58 13.21
C LYS A 92 9.89 0.20 13.26
N ARG A 93 9.07 0.76 12.37
CA ARG A 93 7.64 0.50 12.36
C ARG A 93 7.28 -0.74 11.54
N TYR A 94 7.86 -0.91 10.36
CA TYR A 94 7.47 -1.96 9.41
C TYR A 94 8.46 -3.12 9.31
N TYR A 95 9.63 -3.00 9.93
CA TYR A 95 10.69 -4.02 9.95
C TYR A 95 11.24 -4.38 8.56
N CYS A 96 11.17 -3.45 7.62
CA CYS A 96 11.68 -3.64 6.27
C CYS A 96 12.07 -2.29 5.66
N ASN A 97 12.90 -2.33 4.64
CA ASN A 97 13.35 -1.13 3.93
C ASN A 97 13.34 -1.40 2.44
N TYR A 98 12.70 -0.52 1.68
CA TYR A 98 12.59 -0.63 0.23
C TYR A 98 13.33 0.51 -0.51
N LEU A 99 13.96 1.40 0.21
CA LEU A 99 14.67 2.55 -0.39
C LEU A 99 16.18 2.35 -0.46
#